data_ecf4dd5377dd73936645e419abd8580d
#
_entry.id   ecf4dd5377dd73936645e419abd8580d
#
_cell.length_a   1.000
_cell.length_b   1.000
_cell.length_c   1.000
_cell.angle_alpha   90.00
_cell.angle_beta   90.00
_cell.angle_gamma   90.00
#
_symmetry.space_group_name_H-M   'P 1'
#
loop_
_entity.id
_entity.type
_entity.pdbx_description
1 polymer ?
#
loop_
_entity_poly.entity_id
_entity_poly.type
_entity_poly.pdbx_seq_one_letter_code
_entity_poly.pdbx_strand_id
1 'polypeptide(L)'
;MRHLYILLFILLFSVPVSASYILIPMDAESQTEHLKAYGITYWTLEKQLKVKWLLNYRGGSFLLPDTEEIKKECQIRGISFEVLSNSKTEEILNLISSPSQNMEAVVLEKAPRIAVYSPKGSQPWDDAVTMVLTYAEIPYTVIYDEEVLADQLLLFDWLHLHHEDFTGQYGKFYRAYRAAPWYIKNKKEAEAMAVKSGYSKVSQLKLAVSLKIRDYVVGGGFMFAMCSATDSFDIALAAEGVDICEAMFDEDPSEAGYQSKINYNNTFAFKDFILERSPMVYEFSSIDMTSKRKIIKEIDYFTLMDYSAKWDPIPTMLVQNHTSLIKGFMGQTTSYAREQVKASVLIMGEQKTNGEARYIHGIKGKGFFTFYGGHDPEDYQHRVGDAKTELELHPSSPGYRLILNNVLFPAAKKKKQKT
;
A
#
# COMPACT_ATOMS: atom_id res chain seq x y z
N MET A 1 50.94 -36.76 -56.71
CA MET A 1 50.02 -35.65 -56.29
C MET A 1 49.70 -35.88 -54.84
N ARG A 2 50.27 -35.05 -53.91
CA ARG A 2 50.07 -35.13 -52.48
C ARG A 2 48.98 -34.06 -52.11
N HIS A 3 47.82 -34.49 -51.64
CA HIS A 3 46.81 -33.59 -51.12
C HIS A 3 47.12 -33.22 -49.64
N LEU A 4 47.48 -31.97 -49.45
CA LEU A 4 47.69 -31.36 -48.12
C LEU A 4 46.34 -30.89 -47.54
N TYR A 5 45.82 -31.60 -46.56
CA TYR A 5 44.62 -31.13 -45.80
C TYR A 5 45.06 -30.17 -44.71
N ILE A 6 44.76 -28.88 -44.89
CA ILE A 6 44.91 -27.87 -43.84
C ILE A 6 43.71 -27.99 -42.94
N LEU A 7 43.83 -28.48 -41.71
CA LEU A 7 42.86 -28.50 -40.68
C LEU A 7 42.85 -27.10 -40.00
N LEU A 8 41.85 -26.28 -40.31
CA LEU A 8 41.66 -24.97 -39.67
C LEU A 8 41.03 -25.20 -38.30
N PHE A 9 41.81 -25.10 -37.21
CA PHE A 9 41.33 -25.17 -35.84
C PHE A 9 40.74 -23.79 -35.46
N ILE A 10 39.43 -23.64 -35.57
CA ILE A 10 38.72 -22.47 -35.05
C ILE A 10 38.65 -22.60 -33.51
N LEU A 11 39.59 -21.96 -32.82
CA LEU A 11 39.48 -21.72 -31.37
C LEU A 11 38.30 -20.78 -31.09
N LEU A 12 37.15 -21.35 -30.78
CA LEU A 12 36.04 -20.64 -30.17
C LEU A 12 36.49 -20.20 -28.76
N PHE A 13 37.06 -19.01 -28.67
CA PHE A 13 37.15 -18.33 -27.39
C PHE A 13 35.73 -18.03 -26.92
N SER A 14 35.15 -18.93 -26.11
CA SER A 14 34.02 -18.61 -25.27
C SER A 14 34.50 -17.58 -24.24
N VAL A 15 34.35 -16.32 -24.55
CA VAL A 15 34.45 -15.28 -23.53
C VAL A 15 33.38 -15.62 -22.49
N PRO A 16 33.77 -15.96 -21.25
CA PRO A 16 32.76 -16.16 -20.22
C PRO A 16 31.95 -14.84 -20.13
N VAL A 17 30.68 -14.88 -20.51
CA VAL A 17 29.76 -13.81 -20.23
C VAL A 17 29.68 -13.73 -18.70
N SER A 18 30.51 -12.87 -18.14
CA SER A 18 30.50 -12.60 -16.71
C SER A 18 29.16 -11.94 -16.42
N ALA A 19 28.24 -12.68 -15.86
CA ALA A 19 26.99 -12.08 -15.41
C ALA A 19 27.34 -11.06 -14.31
N SER A 20 27.26 -9.79 -14.61
CA SER A 20 27.40 -8.71 -13.65
C SER A 20 26.03 -8.28 -13.17
N TYR A 21 25.98 -7.57 -12.05
CA TYR A 21 24.74 -7.07 -11.47
C TYR A 21 24.86 -5.57 -11.19
N ILE A 22 23.72 -4.92 -11.15
CA ILE A 22 23.56 -3.54 -10.73
C ILE A 22 22.96 -3.56 -9.32
N LEU A 23 23.65 -2.98 -8.36
CA LEU A 23 23.12 -2.72 -7.01
C LEU A 23 22.56 -1.30 -6.97
N ILE A 24 21.29 -1.18 -6.63
CA ILE A 24 20.66 0.10 -6.28
C ILE A 24 20.62 0.18 -4.76
N PRO A 25 21.53 0.96 -4.13
CA PRO A 25 21.52 1.14 -2.68
C PRO A 25 20.28 1.91 -2.25
N MET A 26 19.80 1.65 -1.03
CA MET A 26 18.61 2.28 -0.48
C MET A 26 18.86 2.91 0.89
N ASP A 27 20.14 3.06 1.28
CA ASP A 27 20.56 3.89 2.41
C ASP A 27 20.54 5.37 2.03
N ALA A 28 20.37 6.26 3.03
CA ALA A 28 20.27 7.70 2.81
C ALA A 28 21.60 8.35 2.33
N GLU A 29 22.73 7.68 2.55
CA GLU A 29 24.05 8.21 2.20
C GLU A 29 24.35 8.03 0.70
N SER A 30 23.82 6.96 0.11
CA SER A 30 24.14 6.55 -1.26
C SER A 30 23.02 6.83 -2.26
N GLN A 31 21.77 7.06 -1.80
CA GLN A 31 20.63 7.29 -2.66
C GLN A 31 19.83 8.51 -2.24
N THR A 32 19.50 9.36 -3.23
CA THR A 32 18.62 10.52 -3.06
C THR A 32 17.25 10.30 -3.70
N GLU A 33 17.16 9.40 -4.68
CA GLU A 33 15.93 9.10 -5.45
C GLU A 33 15.32 7.76 -5.03
N HIS A 34 15.01 7.60 -3.73
CA HIS A 34 14.45 6.34 -3.22
C HIS A 34 13.16 5.94 -3.92
N LEU A 35 12.23 6.88 -4.17
CA LEU A 35 10.93 6.56 -4.73
C LEU A 35 11.06 6.07 -6.19
N LYS A 36 11.91 6.70 -7.00
CA LYS A 36 12.17 6.25 -8.38
C LYS A 36 12.94 4.93 -8.45
N ALA A 37 13.70 4.57 -7.39
CA ALA A 37 14.36 3.28 -7.31
C ALA A 37 13.36 2.10 -7.26
N TYR A 38 12.17 2.29 -6.68
CA TYR A 38 11.07 1.32 -6.80
C TYR A 38 10.53 1.26 -8.23
N GLY A 39 10.42 2.41 -8.89
CA GLY A 39 9.98 2.50 -10.28
C GLY A 39 10.86 1.74 -11.26
N ILE A 40 12.20 1.89 -11.17
CA ILE A 40 13.12 1.12 -12.03
C ILE A 40 13.08 -0.37 -11.69
N THR A 41 12.89 -0.73 -10.42
CA THR A 41 12.72 -2.13 -10.00
C THR A 41 11.45 -2.71 -10.63
N TYR A 42 10.33 -2.00 -10.56
CA TYR A 42 9.07 -2.39 -11.18
C TYR A 42 9.21 -2.53 -12.71
N TRP A 43 9.77 -1.53 -13.37
CA TRP A 43 10.04 -1.54 -14.82
C TRP A 43 10.91 -2.72 -15.25
N THR A 44 11.92 -3.08 -14.45
CA THR A 44 12.75 -4.26 -14.70
C THR A 44 11.92 -5.56 -14.66
N LEU A 45 10.97 -5.64 -13.73
CA LEU A 45 10.03 -6.77 -13.64
C LEU A 45 9.06 -6.84 -14.82
N GLU A 46 8.62 -5.69 -15.38
CA GLU A 46 7.80 -5.63 -16.60
C GLU A 46 8.56 -6.19 -17.83
N LYS A 47 9.89 -6.05 -17.86
CA LYS A 47 10.77 -6.68 -18.87
C LYS A 47 10.96 -8.17 -18.63
N GLN A 48 10.25 -8.78 -17.68
CA GLN A 48 10.35 -10.18 -17.29
C GLN A 48 11.75 -10.57 -16.75
N LEU A 49 12.52 -9.58 -16.27
CA LEU A 49 13.79 -9.78 -15.61
C LEU A 49 13.58 -9.87 -14.10
N LYS A 50 14.16 -10.87 -13.46
CA LYS A 50 14.06 -11.05 -12.02
C LYS A 50 14.96 -10.06 -11.29
N VAL A 51 14.48 -9.55 -10.18
CA VAL A 51 15.21 -8.67 -9.26
C VAL A 51 15.35 -9.37 -7.91
N LYS A 52 16.44 -9.12 -7.18
CA LYS A 52 16.53 -9.53 -5.77
C LYS A 52 16.36 -8.29 -4.89
N TRP A 53 15.42 -8.36 -3.96
CA TRP A 53 15.28 -7.38 -2.89
C TRP A 53 16.11 -7.83 -1.70
N LEU A 54 17.12 -7.04 -1.34
CA LEU A 54 18.07 -7.37 -0.28
C LEU A 54 17.60 -6.75 1.03
N LEU A 55 16.76 -7.48 1.76
CA LEU A 55 16.14 -7.01 2.99
C LEU A 55 17.19 -6.70 4.05
N ASN A 56 17.08 -5.55 4.69
CA ASN A 56 17.98 -5.01 5.70
C ASN A 56 19.43 -4.78 5.24
N TYR A 57 19.73 -4.97 3.97
CA TYR A 57 21.03 -4.64 3.40
C TYR A 57 20.98 -3.22 2.82
N ARG A 58 21.73 -2.30 3.40
CA ARG A 58 21.80 -0.88 2.99
C ARG A 58 20.41 -0.28 2.72
N GLY A 59 19.53 -0.31 3.72
CA GLY A 59 18.18 0.26 3.63
C GLY A 59 17.17 -0.55 2.80
N GLY A 60 17.48 -1.80 2.43
CA GLY A 60 16.62 -2.65 1.60
C GLY A 60 16.88 -2.49 0.12
N SER A 61 18.14 -2.64 -0.29
CA SER A 61 18.66 -2.45 -1.65
C SER A 61 18.07 -3.41 -2.68
N PHE A 62 18.13 -3.04 -3.95
CA PHE A 62 17.73 -3.90 -5.07
C PHE A 62 18.96 -4.33 -5.87
N LEU A 63 18.96 -5.60 -6.29
CA LEU A 63 20.01 -6.18 -7.14
C LEU A 63 19.38 -6.61 -8.47
N LEU A 64 19.74 -5.92 -9.55
CA LEU A 64 19.19 -6.06 -10.89
C LEU A 64 20.22 -6.71 -11.83
N PRO A 65 19.80 -7.35 -12.93
CA PRO A 65 20.73 -7.76 -13.99
C PRO A 65 21.46 -6.55 -14.58
N ASP A 66 22.75 -6.72 -14.88
CA ASP A 66 23.53 -5.68 -15.55
C ASP A 66 23.21 -5.66 -17.06
N THR A 67 22.46 -4.68 -17.50
CA THR A 67 22.20 -4.40 -18.90
C THR A 67 22.38 -2.91 -19.18
N GLU A 68 22.81 -2.57 -20.38
CA GLU A 68 22.95 -1.16 -20.77
C GLU A 68 21.60 -0.40 -20.73
N GLU A 69 20.50 -1.11 -20.98
CA GLU A 69 19.16 -0.53 -20.90
C GLU A 69 18.82 -0.10 -19.45
N ILE A 70 19.08 -0.97 -18.47
CA ILE A 70 18.85 -0.64 -17.05
C ILE A 70 19.76 0.50 -16.58
N LYS A 71 21.04 0.49 -16.95
CA LYS A 71 21.96 1.60 -16.61
C LYS A 71 21.48 2.93 -17.16
N LYS A 72 21.06 2.93 -18.42
CA LYS A 72 20.53 4.14 -19.07
C LYS A 72 19.26 4.64 -18.35
N GLU A 73 18.33 3.76 -18.00
CA GLU A 73 17.13 4.14 -17.27
C GLU A 73 17.45 4.66 -15.86
N CYS A 74 18.41 4.07 -15.15
CA CYS A 74 18.88 4.61 -13.87
C CYS A 74 19.42 6.04 -14.03
N GLN A 75 20.22 6.29 -15.08
CA GLN A 75 20.76 7.63 -15.37
C GLN A 75 19.66 8.64 -15.70
N ILE A 76 18.70 8.25 -16.55
CA ILE A 76 17.57 9.12 -16.94
C ILE A 76 16.75 9.52 -15.70
N ARG A 77 16.51 8.59 -14.77
CA ARG A 77 15.71 8.80 -13.55
C ARG A 77 16.51 9.39 -12.39
N GLY A 78 17.81 9.64 -12.56
CA GLY A 78 18.68 10.19 -11.50
C GLY A 78 18.98 9.21 -10.36
N ILE A 79 18.88 7.89 -10.60
CA ILE A 79 19.07 6.86 -9.59
C ILE A 79 20.54 6.50 -9.47
N SER A 80 21.08 6.56 -8.27
CA SER A 80 22.44 6.08 -7.96
C SER A 80 22.49 4.54 -8.03
N PHE A 81 23.54 4.00 -8.67
CA PHE A 81 23.74 2.56 -8.76
C PHE A 81 25.22 2.19 -8.79
N GLU A 82 25.53 0.95 -8.42
CA GLU A 82 26.87 0.36 -8.44
C GLU A 82 26.88 -0.84 -9.37
N VAL A 83 27.86 -0.89 -10.29
CA VAL A 83 28.07 -2.09 -11.14
C VAL A 83 28.96 -3.06 -10.37
N LEU A 84 28.44 -4.26 -10.11
CA LEU A 84 29.13 -5.28 -9.33
C LEU A 84 29.69 -6.40 -10.21
N SER A 85 30.94 -6.81 -9.95
CA SER A 85 31.45 -8.06 -10.49
C SER A 85 30.75 -9.27 -9.85
N ASN A 86 30.85 -10.44 -10.51
CA ASN A 86 30.32 -11.68 -9.93
C ASN A 86 30.88 -11.98 -8.54
N SER A 87 32.18 -11.81 -8.35
CA SER A 87 32.84 -12.05 -7.07
C SER A 87 32.28 -11.14 -5.98
N LYS A 88 32.08 -9.85 -6.27
CA LYS A 88 31.50 -8.90 -5.30
C LYS A 88 30.03 -9.21 -5.01
N THR A 89 29.28 -9.63 -6.02
CA THR A 89 27.88 -10.05 -5.84
C THR A 89 27.79 -11.29 -4.94
N GLU A 90 28.65 -12.29 -5.15
CA GLU A 90 28.70 -13.47 -4.31
C GLU A 90 29.10 -13.15 -2.86
N GLU A 91 30.07 -12.27 -2.66
CA GLU A 91 30.46 -11.77 -1.33
C GLU A 91 29.25 -11.18 -0.59
N ILE A 92 28.49 -10.29 -1.25
CA ILE A 92 27.29 -9.66 -0.67
C ILE A 92 26.21 -10.71 -0.35
N LEU A 93 25.94 -11.62 -1.28
CA LEU A 93 24.91 -12.65 -1.08
C LEU A 93 25.32 -13.66 0.01
N ASN A 94 26.60 -13.98 0.15
CA ASN A 94 27.13 -14.80 1.22
C ASN A 94 27.00 -14.09 2.59
N LEU A 95 27.31 -12.80 2.67
CA LEU A 95 27.08 -12.00 3.86
C LEU A 95 25.58 -12.03 4.25
N ILE A 96 24.66 -11.77 3.32
CA ILE A 96 23.22 -11.77 3.54
C ILE A 96 22.73 -13.15 4.00
N SER A 97 23.26 -14.24 3.43
CA SER A 97 22.83 -15.60 3.76
C SER A 97 23.35 -16.07 5.12
N SER A 98 24.34 -15.39 5.71
CA SER A 98 24.92 -15.76 7.00
C SER A 98 23.86 -15.82 8.10
N PRO A 99 23.80 -16.90 8.90
CA PRO A 99 22.82 -17.02 9.99
C PRO A 99 22.92 -15.93 11.06
N SER A 100 24.09 -15.30 11.23
CA SER A 100 24.33 -14.22 12.19
C SER A 100 23.78 -12.86 11.73
N GLN A 101 23.40 -12.72 10.45
CA GLN A 101 22.90 -11.47 9.90
C GLN A 101 21.37 -11.48 9.84
N ASN A 102 20.75 -10.38 10.29
CA ASN A 102 19.32 -10.18 10.10
C ASN A 102 19.01 -9.62 8.68
N MET A 103 19.39 -10.38 7.66
CA MET A 103 19.25 -10.01 6.24
C MET A 103 18.70 -11.19 5.44
N GLU A 104 18.02 -10.91 4.33
CA GLU A 104 17.53 -11.94 3.41
C GLU A 104 17.46 -11.40 1.98
N ALA A 105 17.74 -12.24 1.00
CA ALA A 105 17.57 -11.92 -0.41
C ALA A 105 16.26 -12.54 -0.93
N VAL A 106 15.25 -11.71 -1.18
CA VAL A 106 13.96 -12.13 -1.72
C VAL A 106 13.94 -11.92 -3.23
N VAL A 107 13.56 -12.95 -3.98
CA VAL A 107 13.42 -12.84 -5.44
C VAL A 107 12.06 -12.24 -5.76
N LEU A 108 12.05 -11.16 -6.53
CA LEU A 108 10.88 -10.59 -7.19
C LEU A 108 10.79 -11.18 -8.59
N GLU A 109 9.64 -11.75 -8.96
CA GLU A 109 9.50 -12.57 -10.17
C GLU A 109 8.77 -11.89 -11.32
N LYS A 110 7.78 -11.03 -11.01
CA LYS A 110 6.96 -10.32 -12.01
C LYS A 110 6.43 -9.01 -11.47
N ALA A 111 6.16 -8.05 -12.34
CA ALA A 111 5.47 -6.81 -11.99
C ALA A 111 4.02 -7.12 -11.58
N PRO A 112 3.54 -6.64 -10.43
CA PRO A 112 2.14 -6.77 -10.03
C PRO A 112 1.24 -5.91 -10.91
N ARG A 113 0.04 -6.41 -11.25
CA ARG A 113 -1.00 -5.59 -11.88
C ARG A 113 -1.74 -4.82 -10.79
N ILE A 114 -1.79 -3.51 -10.92
CA ILE A 114 -2.25 -2.58 -9.88
C ILE A 114 -3.61 -2.02 -10.25
N ALA A 115 -4.58 -2.13 -9.34
CA ALA A 115 -5.85 -1.43 -9.36
C ALA A 115 -5.89 -0.35 -8.29
N VAL A 116 -6.44 0.81 -8.65
CA VAL A 116 -6.76 1.90 -7.72
C VAL A 116 -8.28 2.08 -7.75
N TYR A 117 -8.92 1.87 -6.60
CA TYR A 117 -10.35 2.08 -6.44
C TYR A 117 -10.63 3.56 -6.16
N SER A 118 -11.15 4.26 -7.15
CA SER A 118 -11.45 5.68 -7.07
C SER A 118 -12.59 6.05 -8.03
N PRO A 119 -13.47 7.00 -7.67
CA PRO A 119 -14.51 7.47 -8.56
C PRO A 119 -13.92 8.11 -9.82
N LYS A 120 -14.67 8.00 -10.92
CA LYS A 120 -14.31 8.60 -12.21
C LYS A 120 -14.59 10.10 -12.19
N GLY A 121 -13.68 10.87 -11.68
CA GLY A 121 -13.81 12.33 -11.61
C GLY A 121 -12.79 12.97 -10.68
N SER A 122 -12.79 14.31 -10.62
CA SER A 122 -11.91 15.03 -9.69
C SER A 122 -12.45 14.93 -8.25
N GLN A 123 -11.60 14.54 -7.35
CA GLN A 123 -11.84 14.61 -5.91
C GLN A 123 -11.45 15.99 -5.39
N PRO A 124 -11.98 16.44 -4.24
CA PRO A 124 -11.56 17.70 -3.62
C PRO A 124 -10.14 17.64 -3.00
N TRP A 125 -9.51 16.50 -3.00
CA TRP A 125 -8.14 16.22 -2.52
C TRP A 125 -7.44 15.18 -3.39
N ASP A 126 -6.13 15.06 -3.21
CA ASP A 126 -5.30 14.17 -3.99
C ASP A 126 -5.06 12.83 -3.31
N ASP A 127 -4.88 11.79 -4.12
CA ASP A 127 -4.55 10.45 -3.67
C ASP A 127 -3.02 10.28 -3.64
N ALA A 128 -2.44 10.13 -2.43
CA ALA A 128 -1.01 9.95 -2.22
C ALA A 128 -0.44 8.75 -2.97
N VAL A 129 -1.21 7.67 -3.11
CA VAL A 129 -0.75 6.47 -3.82
C VAL A 129 -0.66 6.71 -5.31
N THR A 130 -1.67 7.32 -5.93
CA THR A 130 -1.60 7.66 -7.35
C THR A 130 -0.50 8.67 -7.65
N MET A 131 -0.25 9.62 -6.73
CA MET A 131 0.86 10.55 -6.85
C MET A 131 2.22 9.82 -6.86
N VAL A 132 2.48 8.91 -5.91
CA VAL A 132 3.75 8.20 -5.86
C VAL A 132 3.91 7.17 -6.98
N LEU A 133 2.83 6.52 -7.41
CA LEU A 133 2.88 5.63 -8.58
C LEU A 133 3.25 6.40 -9.84
N THR A 134 2.65 7.59 -10.03
CA THR A 134 2.96 8.49 -11.15
C THR A 134 4.40 9.00 -11.09
N TYR A 135 4.86 9.45 -9.93
CA TYR A 135 6.24 9.91 -9.72
C TYR A 135 7.28 8.82 -9.96
N ALA A 136 7.01 7.60 -9.50
CA ALA A 136 7.87 6.44 -9.71
C ALA A 136 7.69 5.80 -11.09
N GLU A 137 6.79 6.31 -11.94
CA GLU A 137 6.45 5.77 -13.26
C GLU A 137 5.99 4.31 -13.21
N ILE A 138 5.15 3.98 -12.24
CA ILE A 138 4.54 2.66 -12.08
C ILE A 138 3.10 2.71 -12.61
N PRO A 139 2.75 1.92 -13.63
CA PRO A 139 1.41 1.94 -14.21
C PRO A 139 0.36 1.34 -13.29
N TYR A 140 -0.85 1.91 -13.32
CA TYR A 140 -2.01 1.43 -12.59
C TYR A 140 -3.30 1.61 -13.40
N THR A 141 -4.35 0.92 -13.01
CA THR A 141 -5.68 1.02 -13.61
C THR A 141 -6.68 1.52 -12.57
N VAL A 142 -7.41 2.58 -12.89
CA VAL A 142 -8.49 3.08 -12.03
C VAL A 142 -9.73 2.23 -12.28
N ILE A 143 -10.31 1.71 -11.21
CA ILE A 143 -11.58 0.98 -11.18
C ILE A 143 -12.50 1.58 -10.12
N TYR A 144 -13.81 1.36 -10.24
CA TYR A 144 -14.76 1.81 -9.23
C TYR A 144 -15.87 0.77 -9.02
N ASP A 145 -17.00 1.19 -8.46
CA ASP A 145 -18.10 0.30 -8.08
C ASP A 145 -18.51 -0.68 -9.18
N GLU A 146 -18.67 -0.21 -10.42
CA GLU A 146 -19.12 -1.05 -11.55
C GLU A 146 -18.11 -2.15 -11.87
N GLU A 147 -16.84 -1.80 -11.98
CA GLU A 147 -15.78 -2.75 -12.30
C GLU A 147 -15.61 -3.78 -11.17
N VAL A 148 -15.73 -3.36 -9.91
CA VAL A 148 -15.67 -4.26 -8.75
C VAL A 148 -16.84 -5.23 -8.74
N LEU A 149 -18.07 -4.75 -8.95
CA LEU A 149 -19.27 -5.59 -9.02
C LEU A 149 -19.24 -6.56 -10.23
N ALA A 150 -18.56 -6.18 -11.30
CA ALA A 150 -18.34 -7.02 -12.49
C ALA A 150 -17.15 -8.00 -12.33
N ASP A 151 -16.66 -8.23 -11.12
CA ASP A 151 -15.57 -9.15 -10.79
C ASP A 151 -14.21 -8.83 -11.46
N GLN A 152 -13.99 -7.59 -11.91
CA GLN A 152 -12.74 -7.21 -12.56
C GLN A 152 -11.53 -7.20 -11.61
N LEU A 153 -11.74 -7.22 -10.28
CA LEU A 153 -10.66 -7.35 -9.30
C LEU A 153 -9.78 -8.58 -9.56
N LEU A 154 -10.32 -9.65 -10.12
CA LEU A 154 -9.57 -10.87 -10.46
C LEU A 154 -8.46 -10.65 -11.51
N LEU A 155 -8.49 -9.53 -12.22
CA LEU A 155 -7.47 -9.15 -13.20
C LEU A 155 -6.23 -8.53 -12.54
N PHE A 156 -6.27 -8.21 -11.26
CA PHE A 156 -5.24 -7.46 -10.54
C PHE A 156 -4.61 -8.29 -9.42
N ASP A 157 -3.35 -7.99 -9.16
CA ASP A 157 -2.57 -8.62 -8.09
C ASP A 157 -2.59 -7.76 -6.81
N TRP A 158 -2.83 -6.45 -6.93
CA TRP A 158 -2.84 -5.47 -5.85
C TRP A 158 -3.97 -4.45 -6.03
N LEU A 159 -4.67 -4.13 -4.94
CA LEU A 159 -5.77 -3.17 -4.89
C LEU A 159 -5.48 -2.08 -3.87
N HIS A 160 -5.61 -0.82 -4.28
CA HIS A 160 -5.57 0.34 -3.40
C HIS A 160 -6.96 0.90 -3.13
N LEU A 161 -7.23 1.17 -1.84
CA LEU A 161 -8.38 1.93 -1.34
C LEU A 161 -7.86 3.17 -0.60
N HIS A 162 -8.40 4.36 -0.87
CA HIS A 162 -7.95 5.57 -0.18
C HIS A 162 -9.05 6.14 0.72
N HIS A 163 -9.48 7.33 0.45
CA HIS A 163 -10.44 8.11 1.24
C HIS A 163 -11.91 7.77 0.95
N GLU A 164 -12.19 6.58 0.47
CA GLU A 164 -13.55 6.14 0.16
C GLU A 164 -14.32 5.76 1.43
N ASP A 165 -15.60 6.08 1.42
CA ASP A 165 -16.53 5.70 2.47
C ASP A 165 -17.35 4.47 2.03
N PHE A 166 -17.15 3.36 2.70
CA PHE A 166 -17.88 2.13 2.47
C PHE A 166 -19.16 2.00 3.30
N THR A 167 -19.46 2.98 4.14
CA THR A 167 -20.64 2.96 5.03
C THR A 167 -21.89 3.63 4.43
N GLY A 168 -21.71 4.45 3.38
CA GLY A 168 -22.77 5.25 2.78
C GLY A 168 -23.07 6.56 3.50
N GLN A 169 -22.19 7.02 4.39
CA GLN A 169 -22.33 8.28 5.14
C GLN A 169 -21.60 9.46 4.46
N TYR A 170 -21.23 9.30 3.19
CA TYR A 170 -20.58 10.32 2.35
C TYR A 170 -19.35 10.95 3.01
N GLY A 171 -18.47 10.10 3.57
CA GLY A 171 -17.22 10.50 4.21
C GLY A 171 -17.40 11.26 5.51
N LYS A 172 -18.60 11.27 6.12
CA LYS A 172 -18.91 12.06 7.33
C LYS A 172 -18.67 13.57 7.15
N PHE A 173 -18.72 14.05 5.91
CA PHE A 173 -18.50 15.47 5.57
C PHE A 173 -19.72 16.37 5.79
N TYR A 174 -20.83 15.83 6.26
CA TYR A 174 -22.10 16.53 6.40
C TYR A 174 -21.97 17.86 7.16
N ARG A 175 -21.32 17.86 8.31
CA ARG A 175 -21.19 19.08 9.16
C ARG A 175 -20.57 20.23 8.38
N ALA A 176 -19.45 20.00 7.74
CA ALA A 176 -18.64 21.06 7.12
C ALA A 176 -19.09 21.38 5.68
N TYR A 177 -19.60 20.38 4.95
CA TYR A 177 -19.71 20.48 3.49
C TYR A 177 -21.09 20.18 2.92
N ARG A 178 -22.16 19.98 3.74
CA ARG A 178 -23.51 19.67 3.24
C ARG A 178 -24.08 20.65 2.21
N ALA A 179 -23.60 21.91 2.19
CA ALA A 179 -23.99 22.93 1.22
C ALA A 179 -22.95 23.14 0.11
N ALA A 180 -21.81 22.45 0.16
CA ALA A 180 -20.77 22.59 -0.85
C ALA A 180 -21.20 21.93 -2.18
N PRO A 181 -20.98 22.60 -3.32
CA PRO A 181 -21.40 22.05 -4.62
C PRO A 181 -20.83 20.67 -4.93
N TRP A 182 -19.56 20.42 -4.55
CA TRP A 182 -18.91 19.13 -4.76
C TRP A 182 -19.55 18.02 -3.91
N TYR A 183 -19.91 18.31 -2.65
CA TYR A 183 -20.56 17.33 -1.76
C TYR A 183 -21.93 16.93 -2.29
N ILE A 184 -22.74 17.93 -2.68
CA ILE A 184 -24.08 17.70 -3.28
C ILE A 184 -23.96 16.89 -4.58
N LYS A 185 -22.97 17.21 -5.42
CA LYS A 185 -22.69 16.46 -6.65
C LYS A 185 -22.34 15.01 -6.35
N ASN A 186 -21.35 14.78 -5.46
CA ASN A 186 -20.89 13.43 -5.11
C ASN A 186 -22.02 12.58 -4.51
N LYS A 187 -22.85 13.17 -3.63
CA LYS A 187 -24.05 12.49 -3.09
C LYS A 187 -24.98 12.03 -4.22
N LYS A 188 -25.35 12.90 -5.15
CA LYS A 188 -26.23 12.58 -6.27
C LYS A 188 -25.62 11.51 -7.21
N GLU A 189 -24.34 11.57 -7.45
CA GLU A 189 -23.63 10.58 -8.28
C GLU A 189 -23.60 9.20 -7.62
N ALA A 190 -23.36 9.15 -6.30
CA ALA A 190 -23.41 7.91 -5.53
C ALA A 190 -24.82 7.30 -5.48
N GLU A 191 -25.85 8.11 -5.29
CA GLU A 191 -27.26 7.69 -5.32
C GLU A 191 -27.65 7.15 -6.71
N ALA A 192 -27.26 7.87 -7.78
CA ALA A 192 -27.50 7.42 -9.14
C ALA A 192 -26.78 6.10 -9.45
N MET A 193 -25.56 5.93 -8.95
CA MET A 193 -24.79 4.69 -9.08
C MET A 193 -25.47 3.53 -8.34
N ALA A 194 -25.97 3.76 -7.11
CA ALA A 194 -26.70 2.75 -6.36
C ALA A 194 -27.92 2.25 -7.14
N VAL A 195 -28.75 3.17 -7.63
CA VAL A 195 -29.94 2.85 -8.45
C VAL A 195 -29.56 2.10 -9.72
N LYS A 196 -28.54 2.58 -10.45
CA LYS A 196 -28.04 1.92 -11.68
C LYS A 196 -27.58 0.49 -11.42
N SER A 197 -26.99 0.25 -10.25
CA SER A 197 -26.49 -1.07 -9.82
C SER A 197 -27.56 -1.95 -9.17
N GLY A 198 -28.82 -1.48 -9.08
CA GLY A 198 -29.94 -2.25 -8.54
C GLY A 198 -30.12 -2.17 -7.02
N TYR A 199 -29.48 -1.19 -6.37
CA TYR A 199 -29.59 -0.96 -4.93
C TYR A 199 -30.46 0.27 -4.63
N SER A 200 -31.24 0.22 -3.54
CA SER A 200 -32.08 1.33 -3.12
C SER A 200 -31.33 2.39 -2.29
N LYS A 201 -30.18 2.02 -1.69
CA LYS A 201 -29.35 2.87 -0.84
C LYS A 201 -27.87 2.77 -1.23
N VAL A 202 -27.13 3.87 -1.01
CA VAL A 202 -25.68 3.89 -1.22
C VAL A 202 -24.97 2.93 -0.26
N SER A 203 -25.44 2.82 1.00
CA SER A 203 -24.89 1.88 1.98
C SER A 203 -24.99 0.41 1.50
N GLN A 204 -26.07 0.02 0.82
CA GLN A 204 -26.24 -1.31 0.26
C GLN A 204 -25.28 -1.57 -0.92
N LEU A 205 -25.13 -0.58 -1.82
CA LEU A 205 -24.13 -0.65 -2.90
C LEU A 205 -22.73 -0.81 -2.32
N LYS A 206 -22.34 0.03 -1.37
CA LYS A 206 -20.99 0.02 -0.78
C LYS A 206 -20.73 -1.26 0.02
N LEU A 207 -21.71 -1.82 0.69
CA LEU A 207 -21.62 -3.14 1.29
C LEU A 207 -21.35 -4.24 0.23
N ALA A 208 -22.09 -4.24 -0.87
CA ALA A 208 -21.88 -5.22 -1.94
C ALA A 208 -20.47 -5.12 -2.54
N VAL A 209 -19.97 -3.90 -2.74
CA VAL A 209 -18.59 -3.63 -3.16
C VAL A 209 -17.59 -4.15 -2.11
N SER A 210 -17.81 -3.87 -0.83
CA SER A 210 -16.94 -4.34 0.27
C SER A 210 -16.89 -5.87 0.33
N LEU A 211 -18.01 -6.55 0.11
CA LEU A 211 -18.07 -8.01 0.05
C LEU A 211 -17.26 -8.58 -1.13
N LYS A 212 -17.32 -7.95 -2.30
CA LYS A 212 -16.48 -8.32 -3.46
C LYS A 212 -14.99 -8.12 -3.17
N ILE A 213 -14.62 -7.01 -2.55
CA ILE A 213 -13.23 -6.75 -2.12
C ILE A 213 -12.78 -7.78 -1.08
N ARG A 214 -13.63 -8.10 -0.10
CA ARG A 214 -13.37 -9.18 0.88
C ARG A 214 -13.07 -10.50 0.16
N ASP A 215 -13.91 -10.89 -0.80
CA ASP A 215 -13.78 -12.16 -1.51
C ASP A 215 -12.50 -12.19 -2.37
N TYR A 216 -12.14 -11.06 -2.99
CA TYR A 216 -10.85 -10.90 -3.68
C TYR A 216 -9.67 -11.14 -2.74
N VAL A 217 -9.66 -10.54 -1.56
CA VAL A 217 -8.58 -10.74 -0.58
C VAL A 217 -8.56 -12.18 -0.06
N VAL A 218 -9.73 -12.72 0.33
CA VAL A 218 -9.85 -14.11 0.79
C VAL A 218 -9.34 -15.10 -0.26
N GLY A 219 -9.55 -14.80 -1.55
CA GLY A 219 -9.07 -15.58 -2.69
C GLY A 219 -7.57 -15.53 -2.93
N GLY A 220 -6.86 -14.55 -2.38
CA GLY A 220 -5.40 -14.40 -2.49
C GLY A 220 -4.92 -13.04 -3.00
N GLY A 221 -5.81 -12.07 -3.15
CA GLY A 221 -5.46 -10.71 -3.52
C GLY A 221 -4.77 -9.92 -2.40
N PHE A 222 -4.12 -8.82 -2.75
CA PHE A 222 -3.48 -7.91 -1.83
C PHE A 222 -4.25 -6.59 -1.79
N MET A 223 -4.65 -6.16 -0.60
CA MET A 223 -5.33 -4.90 -0.39
C MET A 223 -4.47 -3.95 0.44
N PHE A 224 -4.30 -2.74 -0.03
CA PHE A 224 -3.66 -1.65 0.69
C PHE A 224 -4.67 -0.51 0.84
N ALA A 225 -4.98 -0.11 2.06
CA ALA A 225 -5.93 0.97 2.32
C ALA A 225 -5.29 2.07 3.16
N MET A 226 -5.71 3.31 2.88
CA MET A 226 -5.31 4.51 3.62
C MET A 226 -6.53 5.33 4.01
N CYS A 227 -6.33 6.26 4.93
CA CYS A 227 -7.34 7.23 5.36
C CYS A 227 -8.64 6.56 5.81
N SER A 228 -9.79 7.16 5.51
CA SER A 228 -11.12 6.65 5.88
C SER A 228 -11.48 5.30 5.24
N ALA A 229 -10.82 4.90 4.16
CA ALA A 229 -11.07 3.59 3.57
C ALA A 229 -10.66 2.42 4.50
N THR A 230 -9.85 2.66 5.52
CA THR A 230 -9.39 1.63 6.45
C THR A 230 -10.48 1.19 7.42
N ASP A 231 -11.04 2.10 8.19
CA ASP A 231 -12.06 1.80 9.19
C ASP A 231 -13.46 1.71 8.58
N SER A 232 -13.80 2.56 7.59
CA SER A 232 -15.12 2.50 6.94
C SER A 232 -15.35 1.16 6.22
N PHE A 233 -14.30 0.55 5.63
CA PHE A 233 -14.36 -0.78 5.05
C PHE A 233 -14.70 -1.85 6.09
N ASP A 234 -14.00 -1.87 7.20
CA ASP A 234 -14.26 -2.83 8.28
C ASP A 234 -15.62 -2.59 8.95
N ILE A 235 -16.04 -1.33 9.08
CA ILE A 235 -17.37 -0.97 9.59
C ILE A 235 -18.46 -1.51 8.66
N ALA A 236 -18.33 -1.33 7.34
CA ALA A 236 -19.30 -1.84 6.37
C ALA A 236 -19.44 -3.36 6.47
N LEU A 237 -18.33 -4.09 6.59
CA LEU A 237 -18.35 -5.55 6.77
C LEU A 237 -18.97 -5.95 8.11
N ALA A 238 -18.70 -5.22 9.19
CA ALA A 238 -19.27 -5.51 10.50
C ALA A 238 -20.78 -5.25 10.55
N ALA A 239 -21.26 -4.29 9.76
CA ALA A 239 -22.66 -3.88 9.66
C ALA A 239 -23.43 -4.68 8.57
N GLU A 240 -22.92 -5.81 8.11
CA GLU A 240 -23.60 -6.65 7.12
C GLU A 240 -25.03 -7.02 7.60
N GLY A 241 -26.06 -6.57 6.87
CA GLY A 241 -27.46 -6.76 7.21
C GLY A 241 -28.04 -5.83 8.29
N VAL A 242 -27.27 -4.80 8.70
CA VAL A 242 -27.66 -3.83 9.72
C VAL A 242 -27.59 -2.41 9.15
N ASP A 243 -28.67 -1.65 9.23
CA ASP A 243 -28.67 -0.24 8.81
C ASP A 243 -28.06 0.64 9.90
N ILE A 244 -26.89 1.22 9.60
CA ILE A 244 -26.14 2.12 10.49
C ILE A 244 -26.21 3.58 10.05
N CYS A 245 -26.85 3.89 8.91
CA CYS A 245 -26.95 5.24 8.40
C CYS A 245 -28.05 6.03 9.10
N GLU A 246 -27.75 7.26 9.51
CA GLU A 246 -28.76 8.17 10.05
C GLU A 246 -29.55 8.85 8.92
N ALA A 247 -30.83 9.16 9.16
CA ALA A 247 -31.78 9.68 8.18
C ALA A 247 -31.31 10.88 7.34
N MET A 248 -30.35 11.65 7.80
CA MET A 248 -29.80 12.77 7.02
C MET A 248 -28.86 12.34 5.89
N PHE A 249 -28.42 11.09 5.88
CA PHE A 249 -27.64 10.55 4.79
C PHE A 249 -28.52 9.92 3.70
N ASP A 250 -29.55 9.13 4.10
CA ASP A 250 -30.34 8.31 3.17
C ASP A 250 -31.86 8.41 3.34
N GLU A 251 -32.34 9.39 4.14
CA GLU A 251 -33.77 9.70 4.42
C GLU A 251 -34.50 8.63 5.23
N ASP A 252 -33.79 7.64 5.76
CA ASP A 252 -34.32 6.54 6.56
C ASP A 252 -33.56 6.45 7.90
N PRO A 253 -34.24 6.26 9.06
CA PRO A 253 -33.56 6.19 10.34
C PRO A 253 -32.73 4.90 10.44
N SER A 254 -31.54 5.00 11.05
CA SER A 254 -30.73 3.83 11.36
C SER A 254 -31.50 2.80 12.21
N GLU A 255 -31.14 1.55 12.10
CA GLU A 255 -31.78 0.45 12.81
C GLU A 255 -31.66 0.59 14.33
N ALA A 256 -32.76 0.43 15.06
CA ALA A 256 -32.73 0.54 16.52
C ALA A 256 -31.80 -0.52 17.14
N GLY A 257 -30.90 -0.09 18.00
CA GLY A 257 -29.95 -0.96 18.68
C GLY A 257 -28.87 -1.57 17.75
N TYR A 258 -28.59 -0.93 16.61
CA TYR A 258 -27.62 -1.43 15.62
C TYR A 258 -26.26 -1.78 16.24
N GLN A 259 -25.77 -1.03 17.22
CA GLN A 259 -24.48 -1.31 17.86
C GLN A 259 -24.38 -2.74 18.42
N SER A 260 -25.46 -3.27 18.97
CA SER A 260 -25.50 -4.64 19.51
C SER A 260 -25.58 -5.72 18.43
N LYS A 261 -25.82 -5.34 17.17
CA LYS A 261 -25.96 -6.24 16.01
C LYS A 261 -24.68 -6.31 15.18
N ILE A 262 -23.72 -5.42 15.45
CA ILE A 262 -22.44 -5.39 14.76
C ILE A 262 -21.67 -6.70 14.97
N ASN A 263 -21.21 -7.30 13.86
CA ASN A 263 -20.47 -8.54 13.88
C ASN A 263 -18.97 -8.33 13.60
N TYR A 264 -18.17 -8.20 14.64
CA TYR A 264 -16.72 -8.01 14.53
C TYR A 264 -15.97 -9.20 13.92
N ASN A 265 -16.58 -10.38 13.75
CA ASN A 265 -15.93 -11.52 13.06
C ASN A 265 -15.79 -11.26 11.56
N ASN A 266 -16.64 -10.41 10.99
CA ASN A 266 -16.61 -10.06 9.58
C ASN A 266 -15.46 -9.09 9.25
N THR A 267 -14.99 -8.30 10.21
CA THR A 267 -13.94 -7.31 9.99
C THR A 267 -12.56 -7.94 9.70
N PHE A 268 -11.71 -7.17 9.08
CA PHE A 268 -10.32 -7.57 8.84
C PHE A 268 -9.44 -7.25 10.04
N ALA A 269 -9.40 -5.99 10.44
CA ALA A 269 -8.43 -5.47 11.39
C ALA A 269 -9.00 -5.16 12.78
N PHE A 270 -10.27 -4.71 12.87
CA PHE A 270 -10.77 -4.08 14.09
C PHE A 270 -11.85 -4.88 14.80
N LYS A 271 -11.96 -4.65 16.11
CA LYS A 271 -12.94 -5.27 17.01
C LYS A 271 -13.39 -4.28 18.08
N ASP A 272 -14.52 -4.57 18.70
CA ASP A 272 -15.03 -3.90 19.92
C ASP A 272 -15.15 -2.36 19.79
N PHE A 273 -15.25 -1.85 18.55
CA PHE A 273 -15.42 -0.42 18.31
C PHE A 273 -16.87 0.02 18.48
N ILE A 274 -17.03 1.28 18.85
CA ILE A 274 -18.33 1.94 19.00
C ILE A 274 -18.52 2.89 17.83
N LEU A 275 -19.62 2.74 17.11
CA LEU A 275 -19.96 3.61 15.98
C LEU A 275 -20.35 5.01 16.46
N GLU A 276 -19.87 6.02 15.74
CA GLU A 276 -20.27 7.40 15.99
C GLU A 276 -21.53 7.74 15.20
N ARG A 277 -22.64 7.96 15.91
CA ARG A 277 -23.95 8.24 15.32
C ARG A 277 -24.05 9.63 14.72
N SER A 278 -23.47 10.62 15.41
CA SER A 278 -23.69 12.00 15.04
C SER A 278 -23.12 12.32 13.67
N PRO A 279 -23.94 12.76 12.70
CA PRO A 279 -23.43 13.26 11.42
C PRO A 279 -22.68 14.58 11.55
N MET A 280 -22.67 15.16 12.74
CA MET A 280 -21.90 16.36 13.07
C MET A 280 -20.49 16.03 13.55
N VAL A 281 -20.15 14.76 13.72
CA VAL A 281 -18.81 14.25 14.06
C VAL A 281 -18.18 13.66 12.82
N TYR A 282 -16.88 13.91 12.63
CA TYR A 282 -16.13 13.55 11.43
C TYR A 282 -15.67 12.09 11.43
N GLU A 283 -15.41 11.52 12.59
CA GLU A 283 -15.02 10.13 12.76
C GLU A 283 -16.21 9.18 12.53
N PHE A 284 -15.92 7.97 12.01
CA PHE A 284 -16.94 6.92 11.83
C PHE A 284 -17.17 6.12 13.12
N SER A 285 -16.13 5.99 13.94
CA SER A 285 -16.18 5.18 15.15
C SER A 285 -15.04 5.52 16.12
N SER A 286 -15.00 4.81 17.24
CA SER A 286 -13.92 4.91 18.22
C SER A 286 -12.58 4.31 17.75
N ILE A 287 -12.51 3.71 16.56
CA ILE A 287 -11.24 3.25 15.95
C ILE A 287 -10.33 4.44 15.70
N ASP A 288 -10.88 5.51 15.13
CA ASP A 288 -10.13 6.69 14.74
C ASP A 288 -9.70 7.52 15.96
N MET A 289 -8.41 7.74 16.07
CA MET A 289 -7.77 8.51 17.15
C MET A 289 -7.55 9.97 16.77
N THR A 290 -7.93 10.42 15.56
CA THR A 290 -7.61 11.76 15.03
C THR A 290 -8.00 12.89 15.98
N SER A 291 -9.23 12.90 16.49
CA SER A 291 -9.71 13.95 17.41
C SER A 291 -9.12 13.86 18.83
N LYS A 292 -8.61 12.70 19.21
CA LYS A 292 -8.02 12.47 20.53
C LYS A 292 -6.54 12.80 20.58
N ARG A 293 -5.89 12.97 19.44
CA ARG A 293 -4.45 13.25 19.36
C ARG A 293 -4.15 14.70 19.74
N LYS A 294 -3.18 14.87 20.62
CA LYS A 294 -2.51 16.16 20.85
C LYS A 294 -1.29 16.23 19.95
N ILE A 295 -1.46 16.81 18.78
CA ILE A 295 -0.41 16.88 17.78
C ILE A 295 0.49 18.07 18.07
N ILE A 296 1.77 17.80 18.29
CA ILE A 296 2.84 18.78 18.24
C ILE A 296 3.68 18.40 17.00
N LYS A 297 3.59 19.22 15.96
CA LYS A 297 4.15 18.95 14.64
C LYS A 297 5.61 18.50 14.66
N GLU A 298 6.41 19.10 15.53
CA GLU A 298 7.84 18.88 15.64
C GLU A 298 8.20 17.52 16.23
N ILE A 299 7.29 16.91 16.98
CA ILE A 299 7.50 15.65 17.70
C ILE A 299 6.50 14.56 17.35
N ASP A 300 5.63 14.79 16.37
CA ASP A 300 4.70 13.75 15.90
C ASP A 300 5.44 12.78 14.97
N TYR A 301 5.86 11.66 15.55
CA TYR A 301 6.51 10.55 14.86
C TYR A 301 5.93 9.23 15.34
N PHE A 302 5.95 8.23 14.47
CA PHE A 302 5.73 6.85 14.87
C PHE A 302 6.94 5.99 14.48
N THR A 303 7.10 4.87 15.16
CA THR A 303 8.27 3.98 14.98
C THR A 303 7.85 2.71 14.27
N LEU A 304 8.62 2.33 13.24
CA LEU A 304 8.50 1.02 12.60
C LEU A 304 9.14 -0.06 13.51
N MET A 305 8.52 -1.23 13.52
CA MET A 305 9.02 -2.40 14.23
C MET A 305 10.13 -3.09 13.43
N ASP A 306 11.12 -3.62 14.16
CA ASP A 306 12.15 -4.50 13.59
C ASP A 306 11.65 -5.94 13.56
N TYR A 307 11.79 -6.59 12.39
CA TYR A 307 11.46 -7.99 12.20
C TYR A 307 12.66 -8.78 11.70
N SER A 308 12.62 -10.10 11.88
CA SER A 308 13.63 -10.98 11.33
C SER A 308 13.43 -11.19 9.83
N ALA A 309 14.37 -10.70 9.03
CA ALA A 309 14.31 -10.95 7.58
C ALA A 309 14.33 -12.44 7.21
N LYS A 310 14.86 -13.30 8.10
CA LYS A 310 14.92 -14.74 7.88
C LYS A 310 13.66 -15.49 8.28
N TRP A 311 13.00 -15.05 9.35
CA TRP A 311 11.83 -15.73 9.93
C TRP A 311 10.52 -15.01 9.55
N ASP A 312 10.55 -13.68 9.49
CA ASP A 312 9.42 -12.81 9.19
C ASP A 312 9.66 -11.98 7.92
N PRO A 313 9.92 -12.62 6.76
CA PRO A 313 10.31 -11.87 5.56
C PRO A 313 9.20 -10.94 5.05
N ILE A 314 7.93 -11.29 5.27
CA ILE A 314 6.79 -10.47 4.82
C ILE A 314 6.75 -9.13 5.55
N PRO A 315 6.61 -9.07 6.89
CA PRO A 315 6.65 -7.79 7.58
C PRO A 315 7.99 -7.06 7.38
N THR A 316 9.10 -7.79 7.26
CA THR A 316 10.40 -7.17 6.97
C THR A 316 10.41 -6.47 5.60
N MET A 317 9.80 -7.03 4.55
CA MET A 317 9.63 -6.33 3.26
C MET A 317 8.79 -5.05 3.43
N LEU A 318 7.68 -5.15 4.15
CA LEU A 318 6.73 -4.05 4.31
C LEU A 318 7.29 -2.86 5.12
N VAL A 319 8.26 -3.10 6.00
CA VAL A 319 8.90 -2.06 6.81
C VAL A 319 10.28 -1.63 6.30
N GLN A 320 10.72 -2.08 5.12
CA GLN A 320 12.01 -1.64 4.57
C GLN A 320 12.08 -0.13 4.43
N ASN A 321 13.07 0.47 5.06
CA ASN A 321 13.29 1.91 5.01
C ASN A 321 14.75 2.27 5.36
N HIS A 322 15.15 3.50 5.06
CA HIS A 322 16.43 4.06 5.50
C HIS A 322 16.37 4.64 6.93
N THR A 323 15.17 4.74 7.50
CA THR A 323 14.92 5.15 8.88
C THR A 323 13.75 4.36 9.47
N SER A 324 13.81 4.04 10.75
CA SER A 324 12.69 3.46 11.48
C SER A 324 11.72 4.49 12.06
N LEU A 325 12.11 5.77 12.04
CA LEU A 325 11.30 6.86 12.57
C LEU A 325 10.60 7.58 11.43
N ILE A 326 9.27 7.50 11.40
CA ILE A 326 8.43 8.09 10.36
C ILE A 326 7.70 9.31 10.94
N LYS A 327 7.79 10.44 10.25
CA LYS A 327 7.05 11.65 10.62
C LYS A 327 5.56 11.38 10.57
N GLY A 328 4.82 11.88 11.55
CA GLY A 328 3.37 11.80 11.56
C GLY A 328 2.73 12.72 10.52
N PHE A 329 1.60 12.32 10.01
CA PHE A 329 0.80 13.07 9.04
C PHE A 329 -0.68 12.87 9.33
N MET A 330 -1.52 13.72 8.78
CA MET A 330 -2.95 13.74 9.05
C MET A 330 -3.76 13.04 7.96
N GLY A 331 -5.03 12.87 8.24
CA GLY A 331 -6.07 12.33 7.38
C GLY A 331 -7.33 12.14 8.20
N GLN A 332 -8.39 11.74 7.56
CA GLN A 332 -9.51 11.13 8.27
C GLN A 332 -9.05 9.79 8.78
N THR A 333 -9.21 9.25 9.83
CA THR A 333 -8.56 8.01 10.35
C THR A 333 -7.03 8.07 10.28
N THR A 334 -6.50 9.07 10.98
CA THR A 334 -5.05 9.30 11.06
C THR A 334 -4.31 8.16 11.74
N SER A 335 -4.92 7.54 12.75
CA SER A 335 -4.38 6.41 13.51
C SER A 335 -5.51 5.61 14.15
N TYR A 336 -5.19 4.41 14.60
CA TYR A 336 -6.14 3.45 15.14
C TYR A 336 -5.94 3.28 16.64
N ALA A 337 -7.03 3.19 17.41
CA ALA A 337 -7.01 2.79 18.82
C ALA A 337 -6.41 1.38 18.93
N ARG A 338 -5.25 1.26 19.57
CA ARG A 338 -4.47 0.02 19.63
C ARG A 338 -5.25 -1.15 20.25
N GLU A 339 -6.06 -0.89 21.24
CA GLU A 339 -6.89 -1.89 21.92
C GLU A 339 -8.00 -2.46 21.02
N GLN A 340 -8.38 -1.75 19.97
CA GLN A 340 -9.37 -2.20 19.00
C GLN A 340 -8.76 -2.96 17.80
N VAL A 341 -7.44 -3.00 17.70
CA VAL A 341 -6.76 -3.85 16.70
C VAL A 341 -6.84 -5.31 17.17
N LYS A 342 -7.29 -6.21 16.28
CA LYS A 342 -7.37 -7.65 16.57
C LYS A 342 -5.99 -8.25 16.88
N ALA A 343 -5.91 -9.23 17.77
CA ALA A 343 -4.67 -9.91 18.12
C ALA A 343 -4.02 -10.67 16.94
N SER A 344 -4.79 -10.99 15.90
CA SER A 344 -4.30 -11.62 14.66
C SER A 344 -3.67 -10.64 13.67
N VAL A 345 -3.72 -9.35 13.96
CA VAL A 345 -3.20 -8.27 13.11
C VAL A 345 -1.86 -7.79 13.66
N LEU A 346 -0.88 -7.71 12.79
CA LEU A 346 0.46 -7.27 13.13
C LEU A 346 0.53 -5.73 13.10
N ILE A 347 0.98 -5.13 14.17
CA ILE A 347 1.26 -3.70 14.24
C ILE A 347 2.72 -3.50 13.80
N MET A 348 2.90 -2.90 12.63
CA MET A 348 4.21 -2.66 12.02
C MET A 348 4.75 -1.25 12.32
N GLY A 349 3.85 -0.30 12.59
CA GLY A 349 4.21 1.07 12.96
C GLY A 349 3.24 1.60 14.02
N GLU A 350 3.79 2.14 15.13
CA GLU A 350 2.99 2.59 16.26
C GLU A 350 3.62 3.79 16.99
N GLN A 351 2.78 4.53 17.70
CA GLN A 351 3.18 5.49 18.71
C GLN A 351 2.70 4.99 20.08
N LYS A 352 3.57 4.27 20.77
CA LYS A 352 3.23 3.54 22.03
C LYS A 352 2.71 4.44 23.15
N THR A 353 3.27 5.64 23.27
CA THR A 353 2.92 6.57 24.35
C THR A 353 1.47 7.02 24.32
N ASN A 354 0.88 7.06 23.13
CA ASN A 354 -0.52 7.48 22.92
C ASN A 354 -1.47 6.30 22.72
N GLY A 355 -0.96 5.06 22.67
CA GLY A 355 -1.77 3.87 22.35
C GLY A 355 -2.27 3.85 20.91
N GLU A 356 -1.50 4.43 19.97
CA GLU A 356 -1.86 4.56 18.56
C GLU A 356 -1.12 3.55 17.70
N ALA A 357 -1.86 2.75 16.91
CA ALA A 357 -1.34 2.01 15.77
C ALA A 357 -1.50 2.86 14.50
N ARG A 358 -0.47 2.90 13.64
CA ARG A 358 -0.45 3.72 12.42
C ARG A 358 -0.32 2.90 11.16
N TYR A 359 0.35 1.77 11.23
CA TYR A 359 0.63 0.91 10.10
C TYR A 359 0.48 -0.54 10.53
N ILE A 360 -0.53 -1.23 9.99
CA ILE A 360 -0.93 -2.56 10.43
C ILE A 360 -1.11 -3.50 9.24
N HIS A 361 -0.86 -4.79 9.45
CA HIS A 361 -0.90 -5.81 8.41
C HIS A 361 -1.56 -7.08 8.92
N GLY A 362 -2.30 -7.76 8.06
CA GLY A 362 -2.93 -9.03 8.41
C GLY A 362 -3.14 -9.96 7.22
N ILE A 363 -3.50 -11.18 7.56
CA ILE A 363 -3.85 -12.24 6.60
C ILE A 363 -5.36 -12.46 6.69
N LYS A 364 -6.04 -12.53 5.53
CA LYS A 364 -7.44 -12.91 5.44
C LYS A 364 -7.61 -13.96 4.34
N GLY A 365 -7.94 -15.19 4.74
CA GLY A 365 -7.98 -16.31 3.80
C GLY A 365 -6.60 -16.62 3.20
N LYS A 366 -6.47 -16.50 1.88
CA LYS A 366 -5.20 -16.72 1.15
C LYS A 366 -4.46 -15.43 0.84
N GLY A 367 -5.09 -14.27 1.05
CA GLY A 367 -4.55 -12.95 0.74
C GLY A 367 -4.14 -12.16 1.95
N PHE A 368 -3.78 -10.93 1.70
CA PHE A 368 -3.20 -10.01 2.69
C PHE A 368 -3.88 -8.65 2.61
N PHE A 369 -3.88 -7.95 3.73
CA PHE A 369 -4.26 -6.54 3.77
C PHE A 369 -3.25 -5.75 4.59
N THR A 370 -3.11 -4.49 4.23
CA THR A 370 -2.31 -3.52 4.98
C THR A 370 -3.11 -2.23 5.09
N PHE A 371 -3.26 -1.72 6.30
CA PHE A 371 -3.88 -0.43 6.58
C PHE A 371 -2.84 0.57 7.05
N TYR A 372 -2.84 1.75 6.46
CA TYR A 372 -1.92 2.83 6.77
C TYR A 372 -2.72 4.07 7.14
N GLY A 373 -2.67 4.47 8.41
CA GLY A 373 -3.42 5.61 8.93
C GLY A 373 -2.89 6.94 8.41
N GLY A 374 -3.81 7.82 8.02
CA GLY A 374 -3.50 9.11 7.43
C GLY A 374 -3.66 9.15 5.92
N HIS A 375 -3.54 10.32 5.32
CA HIS A 375 -3.86 10.57 3.92
C HIS A 375 -2.62 10.66 3.04
N ASP A 376 -1.71 11.57 3.34
CA ASP A 376 -0.49 11.83 2.57
C ASP A 376 0.70 11.95 3.51
N PRO A 377 1.74 11.11 3.36
CA PRO A 377 2.92 11.10 4.24
C PRO A 377 3.69 12.41 4.36
N GLU A 378 3.52 13.36 3.43
CA GLU A 378 4.18 14.68 3.48
C GLU A 378 3.17 15.83 3.70
N ASP A 379 1.87 15.56 3.66
CA ASP A 379 0.84 16.53 4.05
C ASP A 379 0.52 16.42 5.54
N TYR A 380 1.14 17.28 6.30
CA TYR A 380 1.01 17.29 7.75
C TYR A 380 -0.36 17.77 8.25
N GLN A 381 -1.05 18.64 7.53
CA GLN A 381 -2.32 19.25 7.98
C GLN A 381 -3.55 18.58 7.39
N HIS A 382 -3.45 18.12 6.17
CA HIS A 382 -4.52 17.55 5.36
C HIS A 382 -5.86 18.30 5.48
N ARG A 383 -6.03 19.34 4.66
CA ARG A 383 -7.28 20.10 4.57
C ARG A 383 -7.83 20.03 3.15
N VAL A 384 -9.14 19.95 3.03
CA VAL A 384 -9.81 20.05 1.72
C VAL A 384 -9.42 21.34 1.01
N GLY A 385 -8.78 21.21 -0.16
CA GLY A 385 -8.29 22.33 -0.97
C GLY A 385 -6.83 22.71 -0.73
N ASP A 386 -6.09 21.97 0.09
CA ASP A 386 -4.63 22.12 0.18
C ASP A 386 -3.98 21.83 -1.17
N ALA A 387 -2.81 22.44 -1.41
CA ALA A 387 -2.02 22.14 -2.60
C ALA A 387 -1.52 20.70 -2.57
N LYS A 388 -1.39 20.11 -3.75
CA LYS A 388 -0.79 18.77 -3.90
C LYS A 388 0.63 18.74 -3.36
N THR A 389 1.01 17.63 -2.75
CA THR A 389 2.40 17.36 -2.42
C THR A 389 3.26 17.30 -3.68
N GLU A 390 4.33 18.08 -3.71
CA GLU A 390 5.34 18.04 -4.78
C GLU A 390 6.40 16.98 -4.43
N LEU A 391 6.27 15.77 -4.97
CA LEU A 391 7.15 14.65 -4.63
C LEU A 391 8.60 14.86 -5.06
N GLU A 392 8.86 15.79 -5.99
CA GLU A 392 10.19 16.24 -6.37
C GLU A 392 10.96 16.87 -5.18
N LEU A 393 10.23 17.41 -4.19
CA LEU A 393 10.81 17.94 -2.95
C LEU A 393 10.99 16.84 -1.88
N HIS A 394 10.43 15.65 -2.11
CA HIS A 394 10.42 14.53 -1.16
C HIS A 394 10.87 13.19 -1.78
N PRO A 395 11.93 13.15 -2.62
CA PRO A 395 12.31 11.96 -3.41
C PRO A 395 12.73 10.76 -2.54
N SER A 396 13.05 11.00 -1.28
CA SER A 396 13.42 9.97 -0.29
C SER A 396 12.44 9.86 0.87
N SER A 397 11.20 10.33 0.72
CA SER A 397 10.20 10.27 1.80
C SER A 397 10.04 8.85 2.37
N PRO A 398 10.30 8.68 3.67
CA PRO A 398 10.16 7.37 4.30
C PRO A 398 8.71 6.90 4.39
N GLY A 399 7.75 7.82 4.49
CA GLY A 399 6.33 7.49 4.52
C GLY A 399 5.84 6.97 3.16
N TYR A 400 6.25 7.58 2.07
CA TYR A 400 5.93 7.10 0.70
C TYR A 400 6.65 5.78 0.35
N ARG A 401 7.83 5.52 0.92
CA ARG A 401 8.48 4.21 0.76
C ARG A 401 7.64 3.06 1.30
N LEU A 402 6.90 3.26 2.39
CA LEU A 402 6.00 2.22 2.91
C LEU A 402 4.89 1.87 1.92
N ILE A 403 4.37 2.84 1.18
CA ILE A 403 3.41 2.60 0.09
C ILE A 403 4.06 1.71 -0.99
N LEU A 404 5.24 2.10 -1.47
CA LEU A 404 5.94 1.38 -2.54
C LEU A 404 6.42 -0.01 -2.12
N ASN A 405 6.74 -0.23 -0.83
CA ASN A 405 6.97 -1.57 -0.30
C ASN A 405 5.76 -2.48 -0.53
N ASN A 406 4.54 -1.98 -0.25
CA ASN A 406 3.30 -2.73 -0.47
C ASN A 406 3.06 -3.01 -1.96
N VAL A 407 3.40 -2.06 -2.84
CA VAL A 407 3.28 -2.22 -4.30
C VAL A 407 4.19 -3.35 -4.82
N LEU A 408 5.43 -3.44 -4.36
CA LEU A 408 6.36 -4.48 -4.79
C LEU A 408 6.15 -5.83 -4.08
N PHE A 409 5.51 -5.85 -2.92
CA PHE A 409 5.32 -7.06 -2.13
C PHE A 409 4.69 -8.25 -2.90
N PRO A 410 3.66 -8.07 -3.75
CA PRO A 410 3.08 -9.17 -4.51
C PRO A 410 4.03 -9.80 -5.55
N ALA A 411 5.09 -9.10 -5.94
CA ALA A 411 6.11 -9.60 -6.86
C ALA A 411 7.01 -10.68 -6.22
N ALA A 412 7.03 -10.76 -4.89
CA ALA A 412 7.92 -11.64 -4.15
C ALA A 412 7.53 -13.11 -4.32
N LYS A 413 8.52 -13.95 -4.57
CA LYS A 413 8.33 -15.40 -4.56
C LYS A 413 7.92 -15.85 -3.16
N LYS A 414 6.79 -16.55 -3.05
CA LYS A 414 6.37 -17.18 -1.79
C LYS A 414 7.45 -18.15 -1.32
N LYS A 415 8.13 -17.84 -0.21
CA LYS A 415 8.99 -18.82 0.46
C LYS A 415 8.11 -19.92 1.05
N LYS A 416 8.47 -21.19 0.81
CA LYS A 416 7.93 -22.28 1.61
C LYS A 416 8.34 -22.02 3.05
N GLN A 417 7.37 -21.95 3.96
CA GLN A 417 7.68 -21.93 5.40
C GLN A 417 8.56 -23.14 5.69
N LYS A 418 9.71 -22.91 6.29
CA LYS A 418 10.52 -24.00 6.82
C LYS A 418 9.79 -24.50 8.06
N THR A 419 9.17 -25.65 7.94
CA THR A 419 8.63 -26.41 9.08
C THR A 419 9.78 -26.92 9.95
#